data_4b6d5f9c155e04a31e69e77f5afd8504
#
_entry.id   4b6d5f9c155e04a31e69e77f5afd8504
#
_cell.length_a   1.000
_cell.length_b   1.000
_cell.length_c   1.000
_cell.angle_alpha   90.00
_cell.angle_beta   90.00
_cell.angle_gamma   90.00
#
_symmetry.space_group_name_H-M   'P 1'
#
loop_
_entity.id
_entity.type
_entity.pdbx_description
1 polymer ?
#
loop_
_entity_poly.entity_id
_entity_poly.type
_entity_poly.pdbx_seq_one_letter_code
_entity_poly.pdbx_strand_id
1 'polypeptide(L)'
;IGDSHVRGHVFPYVMRCCLEDDFGAKAVEHIPVSYHTSGIAKETGSNGIVYHILGVNGATCQTYSTPERIHEIVDLHPDLVILSFGTNEAHARRYNASEHTQAMSHLINMLKTACPDVHFLMTTPPGAYVRNGRRGRVINPRIPLVVENELEFAREHGIAIWDMYDIVGGRQRACLNWNAAKMYQRDKIHFTREGYTLQGLLLHEAFIKAYNNYVATRLD
;
A
#
# COMPACT_ATOMS: atom_id res chain seq x y z
N ILE A 1 -3.52 4.03 3.41
CA ILE A 1 -3.03 5.32 2.87
C ILE A 1 -1.95 5.07 1.83
N GLY A 2 -1.77 5.98 0.86
CA GLY A 2 -0.73 5.82 -0.15
C GLY A 2 -0.80 6.80 -1.30
N ASP A 3 -0.12 6.44 -2.39
CA ASP A 3 0.02 7.25 -3.59
C ASP A 3 -1.10 6.99 -4.63
N SER A 4 -0.81 7.16 -5.92
CA SER A 4 -1.76 6.94 -7.02
C SER A 4 -2.22 5.48 -7.16
N HIS A 5 -1.43 4.50 -6.70
CA HIS A 5 -1.84 3.10 -6.69
C HIS A 5 -2.97 2.86 -5.69
N VAL A 6 -2.94 3.53 -4.56
CA VAL A 6 -4.04 3.54 -3.58
C VAL A 6 -5.19 4.44 -4.07
N ARG A 7 -4.86 5.64 -4.60
CA ARG A 7 -5.88 6.59 -5.09
C ARG A 7 -6.71 6.04 -6.25
N GLY A 8 -6.16 5.14 -7.06
CA GLY A 8 -6.86 4.43 -8.13
C GLY A 8 -7.92 3.42 -7.64
N HIS A 9 -7.90 3.08 -6.38
CA HIS A 9 -8.90 2.37 -5.59
C HIS A 9 -9.10 0.87 -5.84
N VAL A 10 -8.56 0.32 -6.90
CA VAL A 10 -8.81 -1.09 -7.26
C VAL A 10 -8.15 -2.04 -6.28
N PHE A 11 -6.86 -1.92 -6.12
CA PHE A 11 -6.05 -2.74 -5.21
C PHE A 11 -6.58 -2.72 -3.77
N PRO A 12 -6.72 -1.56 -3.10
CA PRO A 12 -7.23 -1.54 -1.74
C PRO A 12 -8.73 -1.89 -1.64
N TYR A 13 -9.53 -1.62 -2.68
CA TYR A 13 -10.92 -2.01 -2.70
C TYR A 13 -11.12 -3.53 -2.76
N VAL A 14 -10.30 -4.25 -3.54
CA VAL A 14 -10.32 -5.71 -3.56
C VAL A 14 -9.96 -6.27 -2.18
N MET A 15 -8.92 -5.73 -1.54
CA MET A 15 -8.55 -6.10 -0.16
C MET A 15 -9.73 -5.91 0.81
N ARG A 16 -10.40 -4.75 0.73
CA ARG A 16 -11.59 -4.45 1.53
C ARG A 16 -12.69 -5.50 1.33
N CYS A 17 -13.08 -5.77 0.07
CA CYS A 17 -14.14 -6.74 -0.23
C CYS A 17 -13.80 -8.13 0.32
N CYS A 18 -12.57 -8.60 0.14
CA CYS A 18 -12.15 -9.89 0.68
C CYS A 18 -12.22 -9.94 2.21
N LEU A 19 -11.82 -8.88 2.91
CA LEU A 19 -11.94 -8.82 4.37
C LEU A 19 -13.40 -8.77 4.83
N GLU A 20 -14.27 -8.05 4.11
CA GLU A 20 -15.72 -8.03 4.39
C GLU A 20 -16.37 -9.40 4.15
N ASP A 21 -15.90 -10.15 3.15
CA ASP A 21 -16.36 -11.53 2.88
C ASP A 21 -15.92 -12.50 3.98
N ASP A 22 -14.69 -12.38 4.49
CA ASP A 22 -14.16 -13.27 5.53
C ASP A 22 -14.72 -12.96 6.93
N PHE A 23 -14.88 -11.70 7.29
CA PHE A 23 -15.21 -11.26 8.64
C PHE A 23 -16.61 -10.63 8.77
N GLY A 24 -17.28 -10.44 7.64
CA GLY A 24 -18.62 -9.86 7.55
C GLY A 24 -18.63 -8.35 7.35
N ALA A 25 -19.61 -7.88 6.58
CA ALA A 25 -19.78 -6.50 6.14
C ALA A 25 -20.78 -5.70 7.01
N LYS A 26 -21.11 -6.15 8.22
CA LYS A 26 -22.14 -5.49 9.06
C LYS A 26 -21.75 -4.10 9.56
N ALA A 27 -20.44 -3.84 9.67
CA ALA A 27 -19.93 -2.58 10.19
C ALA A 27 -20.03 -1.42 9.19
N VAL A 28 -20.30 -1.69 7.92
CA VAL A 28 -20.35 -0.68 6.86
C VAL A 28 -21.68 -0.73 6.12
N GLU A 29 -22.16 0.42 5.66
CA GLU A 29 -23.29 0.44 4.75
C GLU A 29 -22.84 -0.13 3.39
N HIS A 30 -23.57 -1.15 2.93
CA HIS A 30 -23.35 -1.71 1.60
C HIS A 30 -24.01 -0.80 0.56
N ILE A 31 -23.29 0.23 0.16
CA ILE A 31 -23.67 1.05 -0.98
C ILE A 31 -23.07 0.37 -2.22
N PRO A 32 -23.87 0.01 -3.23
CA PRO A 32 -23.36 -0.46 -4.50
C PRO A 32 -22.46 0.61 -5.08
N VAL A 33 -21.17 0.44 -4.93
CA VAL A 33 -20.19 1.40 -5.40
C VAL A 33 -19.59 0.88 -6.68
N SER A 34 -19.48 1.77 -7.66
CA SER A 34 -18.73 1.46 -8.84
C SER A 34 -17.28 1.17 -8.45
N TYR A 35 -16.62 0.36 -9.23
CA TYR A 35 -15.25 -0.10 -9.05
C TYR A 35 -14.18 0.99 -8.74
N HIS A 36 -14.51 2.26 -8.84
CA HIS A 36 -13.62 3.39 -8.57
C HIS A 36 -14.01 4.21 -7.33
N THR A 37 -15.00 3.78 -6.59
CA THR A 37 -15.38 4.50 -5.39
C THR A 37 -14.60 3.98 -4.20
N SER A 38 -13.85 4.85 -3.70
CA SER A 38 -13.10 4.69 -2.50
C SER A 38 -13.31 5.90 -1.66
N GLY A 39 -12.72 5.88 -0.58
CA GLY A 39 -12.72 6.90 0.39
C GLY A 39 -13.17 6.39 1.72
N ILE A 40 -13.76 7.25 2.51
CA ILE A 40 -14.23 6.93 3.84
C ILE A 40 -15.44 5.99 3.72
N ALA A 41 -15.34 4.81 4.34
CA ALA A 41 -16.47 3.90 4.44
C ALA A 41 -17.53 4.51 5.36
N LYS A 42 -18.80 4.29 5.04
CA LYS A 42 -19.89 4.75 5.89
C LYS A 42 -20.22 3.67 6.91
N GLU A 43 -19.98 3.99 8.18
CA GLU A 43 -20.12 3.06 9.28
C GLU A 43 -21.58 2.94 9.74
N THR A 44 -21.97 1.73 10.15
CA THR A 44 -23.29 1.44 10.71
C THR A 44 -23.34 1.50 12.24
N GLY A 45 -22.17 1.55 12.88
CA GLY A 45 -22.02 1.40 14.33
C GLY A 45 -22.04 -0.05 14.82
N SER A 46 -22.18 -1.04 13.93
CA SER A 46 -22.05 -2.45 14.28
C SER A 46 -20.59 -2.87 14.36
N ASN A 47 -20.28 -3.88 15.17
CA ASN A 47 -18.95 -4.48 15.22
C ASN A 47 -18.61 -5.16 13.89
N GLY A 48 -17.39 -5.01 13.43
CA GLY A 48 -16.87 -5.63 12.21
C GLY A 48 -15.67 -4.87 11.67
N ILE A 49 -15.25 -5.22 10.47
CA ILE A 49 -14.15 -4.55 9.79
C ILE A 49 -14.66 -3.30 9.06
N VAL A 50 -13.98 -2.19 9.29
CA VAL A 50 -14.16 -0.94 8.55
C VAL A 50 -12.86 -0.64 7.81
N TYR A 51 -12.91 -0.56 6.49
CA TYR A 51 -11.72 -0.33 5.66
C TYR A 51 -11.86 0.99 4.90
N HIS A 52 -11.09 2.00 5.29
CA HIS A 52 -11.03 3.29 4.61
C HIS A 52 -9.87 3.31 3.60
N ILE A 53 -10.05 4.04 2.51
CA ILE A 53 -9.05 4.13 1.43
C ILE A 53 -8.74 5.60 1.15
N LEU A 54 -7.55 6.04 1.52
CA LEU A 54 -7.09 7.41 1.41
C LEU A 54 -5.79 7.45 0.58
N GLY A 55 -5.87 7.84 -0.67
CA GLY A 55 -4.73 7.92 -1.57
C GLY A 55 -4.60 9.30 -2.22
N VAL A 56 -3.37 9.71 -2.51
CA VAL A 56 -3.05 11.00 -3.17
C VAL A 56 -2.15 10.77 -4.36
N ASN A 57 -2.57 11.23 -5.54
CA ASN A 57 -1.76 11.09 -6.75
C ASN A 57 -0.39 11.77 -6.60
N GLY A 58 0.67 11.04 -6.90
CA GLY A 58 2.03 11.54 -6.86
C GLY A 58 2.62 11.69 -5.45
N ALA A 59 1.90 11.25 -4.40
CA ALA A 59 2.38 11.39 -3.04
C ALA A 59 3.62 10.52 -2.78
N THR A 60 4.51 11.07 -1.97
CA THR A 60 5.59 10.40 -1.26
C THR A 60 5.26 10.41 0.23
N CYS A 61 5.96 9.62 1.04
CA CYS A 61 5.82 9.72 2.50
C CYS A 61 5.99 11.16 3.00
N GLN A 62 6.96 11.90 2.43
CA GLN A 62 7.21 13.30 2.78
C GLN A 62 6.05 14.22 2.44
N THR A 63 5.51 14.13 1.21
CA THR A 63 4.44 15.02 0.76
C THR A 63 3.07 14.64 1.33
N TYR A 64 2.92 13.41 1.81
CA TYR A 64 1.72 12.94 2.49
C TYR A 64 1.65 13.42 3.95
N SER A 65 2.80 13.63 4.60
CA SER A 65 2.92 13.99 6.02
C SER A 65 2.56 15.46 6.26
N THR A 66 1.28 15.81 6.09
CA THR A 66 0.75 17.13 6.41
C THR A 66 -0.23 17.06 7.58
N PRO A 67 -0.36 18.12 8.40
CA PRO A 67 -1.30 18.14 9.53
C PRO A 67 -2.73 17.76 9.14
N GLU A 68 -3.20 18.25 7.98
CA GLU A 68 -4.56 18.00 7.48
C GLU A 68 -4.76 16.53 7.16
N ARG A 69 -3.76 15.86 6.51
CA ARG A 69 -3.82 14.44 6.19
C ARG A 69 -3.77 13.57 7.44
N ILE A 70 -2.93 13.93 8.38
CA ILE A 70 -2.85 13.20 9.64
C ILE A 70 -4.18 13.31 10.40
N HIS A 71 -4.75 14.51 10.45
CA HIS A 71 -6.04 14.73 11.09
C HIS A 71 -7.16 13.89 10.43
N GLU A 72 -7.23 13.90 9.08
CA GLU A 72 -8.18 13.07 8.33
C GLU A 72 -8.08 11.57 8.67
N ILE A 73 -6.87 11.05 8.91
CA ILE A 73 -6.65 9.65 9.29
C ILE A 73 -7.03 9.41 10.75
N VAL A 74 -6.61 10.30 11.63
CA VAL A 74 -6.80 10.16 13.08
C VAL A 74 -8.28 10.23 13.46
N ASP A 75 -9.07 11.05 12.77
CA ASP A 75 -10.51 11.16 12.95
C ASP A 75 -11.28 9.87 12.66
N LEU A 76 -10.65 8.95 11.91
CA LEU A 76 -11.18 7.61 11.62
C LEU A 76 -10.85 6.57 12.69
N HIS A 77 -10.11 6.96 13.74
CA HIS A 77 -9.71 6.08 14.85
C HIS A 77 -9.13 4.73 14.40
N PRO A 78 -8.08 4.70 13.55
CA PRO A 78 -7.60 3.46 12.98
C PRO A 78 -6.90 2.57 14.00
N ASP A 79 -7.20 1.26 13.99
CA ASP A 79 -6.42 0.23 14.68
C ASP A 79 -5.16 -0.14 13.87
N LEU A 80 -5.27 -0.12 12.54
CA LEU A 80 -4.20 -0.46 11.61
C LEU A 80 -4.13 0.56 10.47
N VAL A 81 -2.93 1.07 10.19
CA VAL A 81 -2.67 1.88 9.00
C VAL A 81 -1.76 1.10 8.04
N ILE A 82 -2.27 0.82 6.84
CA ILE A 82 -1.48 0.24 5.75
C ILE A 82 -0.85 1.38 4.96
N LEU A 83 0.50 1.42 4.91
CA LEU A 83 1.27 2.42 4.17
C LEU A 83 1.75 1.84 2.84
N SER A 84 1.30 2.42 1.73
CA SER A 84 1.62 1.96 0.38
C SER A 84 2.21 3.10 -0.46
N PHE A 85 3.53 3.29 -0.34
CA PHE A 85 4.32 4.33 -0.99
C PHE A 85 5.50 3.71 -1.76
N GLY A 86 6.48 4.51 -2.13
CA GLY A 86 7.76 4.07 -2.73
C GLY A 86 7.86 4.28 -4.23
N THR A 87 6.75 4.22 -4.98
CA THR A 87 6.78 4.41 -6.43
C THR A 87 7.24 5.82 -6.82
N ASN A 88 6.74 6.85 -6.14
CA ASN A 88 7.09 8.24 -6.44
C ASN A 88 8.49 8.60 -5.94
N GLU A 89 8.91 8.06 -4.81
CA GLU A 89 10.28 8.15 -4.31
C GLU A 89 11.27 7.60 -5.35
N ALA A 90 10.97 6.45 -5.94
CA ALA A 90 11.78 5.86 -7.01
C ALA A 90 11.75 6.67 -8.32
N HIS A 91 10.72 7.47 -8.55
CA HIS A 91 10.62 8.35 -9.72
C HIS A 91 11.24 9.73 -9.52
N ALA A 92 11.64 10.09 -8.32
CA ALA A 92 12.39 11.32 -8.06
C ALA A 92 13.65 11.38 -8.92
N ARG A 93 14.09 12.60 -9.25
CA ARG A 93 15.31 12.81 -10.06
C ARG A 93 16.54 12.14 -9.44
N ARG A 94 16.63 12.16 -8.11
CA ARG A 94 17.61 11.43 -7.30
C ARG A 94 16.86 10.77 -6.16
N TYR A 95 17.09 9.50 -5.95
CA TYR A 95 16.64 8.80 -4.76
C TYR A 95 17.70 8.95 -3.67
N ASN A 96 17.25 9.28 -2.47
CA ASN A 96 18.08 9.37 -1.28
C ASN A 96 17.43 8.50 -0.18
N ALA A 97 18.08 7.41 0.18
CA ALA A 97 17.57 6.47 1.17
C ALA A 97 17.40 7.12 2.56
N SER A 98 18.34 7.96 2.99
CA SER A 98 18.27 8.65 4.28
C SER A 98 17.07 9.61 4.35
N GLU A 99 16.84 10.40 3.31
CA GLU A 99 15.67 11.29 3.23
C GLU A 99 14.36 10.48 3.24
N HIS A 100 14.32 9.35 2.54
CA HIS A 100 13.16 8.47 2.53
C HIS A 100 12.90 7.86 3.91
N THR A 101 13.95 7.33 4.58
CA THR A 101 13.87 6.84 5.96
C THR A 101 13.34 7.90 6.92
N GLN A 102 13.86 9.13 6.83
CA GLN A 102 13.38 10.24 7.65
C GLN A 102 11.90 10.57 7.38
N ALA A 103 11.47 10.54 6.11
CA ALA A 103 10.09 10.79 5.74
C ALA A 103 9.14 9.70 6.26
N MET A 104 9.53 8.42 6.17
CA MET A 104 8.78 7.31 6.76
C MET A 104 8.67 7.44 8.28
N SER A 105 9.78 7.71 8.95
CA SER A 105 9.81 7.94 10.40
C SER A 105 8.92 9.11 10.80
N HIS A 106 8.97 10.20 10.06
CA HIS A 106 8.17 11.38 10.33
C HIS A 106 6.67 11.08 10.23
N LEU A 107 6.23 10.45 9.13
CA LEU A 107 4.84 10.05 8.92
C LEU A 107 4.32 9.16 10.05
N ILE A 108 5.07 8.10 10.38
CA ILE A 108 4.70 7.16 11.44
C ILE A 108 4.65 7.84 12.80
N ASN A 109 5.61 8.70 13.11
CA ASN A 109 5.64 9.42 14.39
C ASN A 109 4.47 10.39 14.53
N MET A 110 4.07 11.10 13.45
CA MET A 110 2.88 11.96 13.48
C MET A 110 1.63 11.14 13.79
N LEU A 111 1.46 9.99 13.14
CA LEU A 111 0.32 9.09 13.37
C LEU A 111 0.34 8.50 14.79
N LYS A 112 1.48 7.98 15.26
CA LYS A 112 1.62 7.43 16.62
C LYS A 112 1.41 8.48 17.72
N THR A 113 1.81 9.71 17.48
CA THR A 113 1.60 10.78 18.44
C THR A 113 0.11 11.08 18.63
N ALA A 114 -0.65 11.02 17.55
CA ALA A 114 -2.09 11.31 17.58
C ALA A 114 -2.95 10.06 17.88
N CYS A 115 -2.48 8.86 17.50
CA CYS A 115 -3.11 7.57 17.77
C CYS A 115 -2.04 6.60 18.36
N PRO A 116 -1.78 6.61 19.67
CA PRO A 116 -0.70 5.84 20.28
C PRO A 116 -0.77 4.32 20.07
N ASP A 117 -1.98 3.77 20.01
CA ASP A 117 -2.26 2.33 19.88
C ASP A 117 -2.31 1.83 18.43
N VAL A 118 -2.12 2.72 17.44
CA VAL A 118 -2.20 2.36 16.02
C VAL A 118 -1.05 1.43 15.63
N HIS A 119 -1.39 0.37 14.90
CA HIS A 119 -0.43 -0.53 14.27
C HIS A 119 -0.15 -0.15 12.81
N PHE A 120 0.96 -0.64 12.27
CA PHE A 120 1.37 -0.37 10.89
C PHE A 120 1.67 -1.63 10.12
N LEU A 121 1.24 -1.63 8.84
CA LEU A 121 1.66 -2.56 7.82
C LEU A 121 2.18 -1.76 6.62
N MET A 122 3.38 -2.04 6.15
CA MET A 122 3.92 -1.43 4.93
C MET A 122 3.74 -2.37 3.74
N THR A 123 3.68 -1.82 2.54
CA THR A 123 3.76 -2.60 1.30
C THR A 123 4.83 -2.00 0.40
N THR A 124 5.72 -2.83 -0.16
CA THR A 124 6.71 -2.34 -1.12
C THR A 124 6.06 -1.96 -2.46
N PRO A 125 6.66 -1.06 -3.26
CA PRO A 125 6.14 -0.71 -4.58
C PRO A 125 6.23 -1.90 -5.55
N PRO A 126 5.25 -2.07 -6.46
CA PRO A 126 5.13 -3.28 -7.30
C PRO A 126 6.15 -3.39 -8.44
N GLY A 127 6.99 -2.38 -8.62
CA GLY A 127 7.88 -2.25 -9.77
C GLY A 127 7.29 -1.34 -10.85
N ALA A 128 8.16 -0.60 -11.53
CA ALA A 128 7.76 0.36 -12.56
C ALA A 128 8.85 0.60 -13.60
N TYR A 129 8.47 1.18 -14.74
CA TYR A 129 9.41 1.66 -15.76
C TYR A 129 9.58 3.17 -15.65
N VAL A 130 10.75 3.65 -16.08
CA VAL A 130 11.07 5.07 -16.15
C VAL A 130 11.48 5.46 -17.58
N ARG A 131 11.22 6.70 -17.99
CA ARG A 131 11.71 7.21 -19.27
C ARG A 131 13.23 7.42 -19.21
N ASN A 132 13.94 6.92 -20.23
CA ASN A 132 15.39 7.09 -20.38
C ASN A 132 15.72 7.72 -21.73
N GLY A 133 15.39 8.99 -21.89
CA GLY A 133 15.65 9.78 -23.09
C GLY A 133 15.22 9.05 -24.38
N ARG A 134 16.16 8.91 -25.32
CA ARG A 134 15.93 8.25 -26.63
C ARG A 134 15.73 6.73 -26.53
N ARG A 135 16.11 6.11 -25.42
CA ARG A 135 15.95 4.65 -25.20
C ARG A 135 14.52 4.23 -24.86
N GLY A 136 13.62 5.21 -24.78
CA GLY A 136 12.23 4.92 -24.42
C GLY A 136 12.06 4.63 -22.92
N ARG A 137 11.31 3.58 -22.59
CA ARG A 137 11.08 3.14 -21.21
C ARG A 137 12.01 1.99 -20.85
N VAL A 138 12.63 2.10 -19.69
CA VAL A 138 13.47 1.06 -19.09
C VAL A 138 12.94 0.74 -17.69
N ILE A 139 13.22 -0.46 -17.19
CA ILE A 139 12.92 -0.81 -15.80
C ILE A 139 13.59 0.23 -14.90
N ASN A 140 12.85 0.78 -13.96
CA ASN A 140 13.34 1.81 -13.05
C ASN A 140 14.38 1.19 -12.09
N PRO A 141 15.68 1.56 -12.20
CA PRO A 141 16.72 0.96 -11.39
C PRO A 141 16.68 1.40 -9.91
N ARG A 142 15.84 2.37 -9.58
CA ARG A 142 15.71 2.88 -8.21
C ARG A 142 14.65 2.13 -7.40
N ILE A 143 13.70 1.43 -8.03
CA ILE A 143 12.72 0.60 -7.30
C ILE A 143 13.39 -0.38 -6.35
N PRO A 144 14.39 -1.18 -6.76
CA PRO A 144 15.07 -2.09 -5.82
C PRO A 144 15.71 -1.37 -4.62
N LEU A 145 16.22 -0.15 -4.82
CA LEU A 145 16.84 0.64 -3.74
C LEU A 145 15.78 1.13 -2.74
N VAL A 146 14.61 1.51 -3.24
CA VAL A 146 13.47 1.88 -2.40
C VAL A 146 13.00 0.67 -1.60
N VAL A 147 12.80 -0.47 -2.26
CA VAL A 147 12.38 -1.72 -1.62
C VAL A 147 13.36 -2.15 -0.52
N GLU A 148 14.66 -2.18 -0.81
CA GLU A 148 15.71 -2.52 0.16
C GLU A 148 15.63 -1.59 1.40
N ASN A 149 15.46 -0.27 1.18
CA ASN A 149 15.34 0.72 2.27
C ASN A 149 14.05 0.54 3.09
N GLU A 150 12.93 0.25 2.46
CA GLU A 150 11.65 0.00 3.16
C GLU A 150 11.69 -1.28 4.00
N LEU A 151 12.29 -2.36 3.47
CA LEU A 151 12.47 -3.61 4.18
C LEU A 151 13.40 -3.45 5.40
N GLU A 152 14.52 -2.72 5.23
CA GLU A 152 15.44 -2.42 6.33
C GLU A 152 14.75 -1.57 7.41
N PHE A 153 14.06 -0.50 7.00
CA PHE A 153 13.31 0.36 7.89
C PHE A 153 12.26 -0.42 8.69
N ALA A 154 11.46 -1.24 8.03
CA ALA A 154 10.44 -2.05 8.69
C ALA A 154 11.04 -3.02 9.72
N ARG A 155 12.15 -3.68 9.35
CA ARG A 155 12.89 -4.58 10.26
C ARG A 155 13.43 -3.86 11.50
N GLU A 156 14.01 -2.67 11.31
CA GLU A 156 14.59 -1.89 12.41
C GLU A 156 13.54 -1.34 13.39
N HIS A 157 12.36 -1.03 12.86
CA HIS A 157 11.27 -0.45 13.66
C HIS A 157 10.22 -1.49 14.12
N GLY A 158 10.42 -2.78 13.81
CA GLY A 158 9.47 -3.83 14.18
C GLY A 158 8.11 -3.68 13.52
N ILE A 159 8.07 -3.14 12.30
CA ILE A 159 6.84 -2.92 11.52
C ILE A 159 6.66 -4.09 10.55
N ALA A 160 5.43 -4.61 10.47
CA ALA A 160 5.09 -5.61 9.47
C ALA A 160 5.21 -5.01 8.04
N ILE A 161 5.79 -5.76 7.11
CA ILE A 161 5.89 -5.34 5.72
C ILE A 161 5.55 -6.50 4.78
N TRP A 162 4.75 -6.21 3.77
CA TRP A 162 4.47 -7.13 2.67
C TRP A 162 5.30 -6.74 1.45
N ASP A 163 6.23 -7.61 1.05
CA ASP A 163 7.09 -7.38 -0.10
C ASP A 163 6.41 -7.77 -1.41
N MET A 164 5.56 -6.87 -1.92
CA MET A 164 4.89 -7.02 -3.22
C MET A 164 5.89 -7.14 -4.37
N TYR A 165 7.05 -6.50 -4.26
CA TYR A 165 8.06 -6.54 -5.31
C TYR A 165 8.67 -7.95 -5.45
N ASP A 166 9.00 -8.58 -4.34
CA ASP A 166 9.63 -9.91 -4.36
C ASP A 166 8.63 -11.00 -4.76
N ILE A 167 7.39 -10.96 -4.27
CA ILE A 167 6.38 -11.98 -4.56
C ILE A 167 6.06 -12.13 -6.06
N VAL A 168 6.28 -11.07 -6.85
CA VAL A 168 6.09 -11.10 -8.31
C VAL A 168 7.40 -11.29 -9.08
N GLY A 169 8.50 -11.58 -8.40
CA GLY A 169 9.78 -11.96 -8.99
C GLY A 169 10.95 -11.01 -8.73
N GLY A 170 10.77 -9.99 -7.91
CA GLY A 170 11.82 -9.12 -7.40
C GLY A 170 12.61 -8.36 -8.47
N ARG A 171 13.84 -8.01 -8.12
CA ARG A 171 14.74 -7.17 -8.93
C ARG A 171 14.90 -7.61 -10.38
N GLN A 172 14.91 -8.93 -10.62
CA GLN A 172 15.18 -9.47 -11.95
C GLN A 172 13.91 -9.67 -12.78
N ARG A 173 12.78 -9.95 -12.14
CA ARG A 173 11.60 -10.48 -12.82
C ARG A 173 10.32 -9.69 -12.63
N ALA A 174 10.13 -8.92 -11.55
CA ALA A 174 8.87 -8.27 -11.25
C ALA A 174 8.28 -7.49 -12.44
N CYS A 175 9.04 -6.52 -12.97
CA CYS A 175 8.56 -5.72 -14.11
C CYS A 175 8.37 -6.57 -15.39
N LEU A 176 9.19 -7.59 -15.61
CA LEU A 176 9.07 -8.48 -16.76
C LEU A 176 7.82 -9.35 -16.65
N ASN A 177 7.56 -9.90 -15.48
CA ASN A 177 6.37 -10.72 -15.21
C ASN A 177 5.08 -9.90 -15.39
N TRP A 178 4.99 -8.72 -14.77
CA TRP A 178 3.86 -7.80 -14.96
C TRP A 178 3.65 -7.43 -16.43
N ASN A 179 4.75 -7.18 -17.16
CA ASN A 179 4.68 -6.84 -18.58
C ASN A 179 4.25 -8.02 -19.45
N ALA A 180 4.80 -9.22 -19.20
CA ALA A 180 4.44 -10.45 -19.92
C ALA A 180 2.96 -10.81 -19.72
N ALA A 181 2.45 -10.62 -18.50
CA ALA A 181 1.04 -10.80 -18.15
C ALA A 181 0.12 -9.67 -18.66
N LYS A 182 0.66 -8.65 -19.34
CA LYS A 182 -0.09 -7.47 -19.83
C LYS A 182 -0.82 -6.70 -18.72
N MET A 183 -0.31 -6.73 -17.51
CA MET A 183 -0.93 -6.13 -16.33
C MET A 183 -0.64 -4.62 -16.18
N TYR A 184 0.31 -4.07 -16.94
CA TYR A 184 0.56 -2.62 -16.94
C TYR A 184 -0.36 -1.84 -17.85
N GLN A 185 -0.70 -0.62 -17.44
CA GLN A 185 -1.20 0.44 -18.33
C GLN A 185 -0.11 0.91 -19.30
N ARG A 186 -0.47 1.78 -20.24
CA ARG A 186 0.46 2.32 -21.26
C ARG A 186 1.65 3.07 -20.68
N ASP A 187 1.51 3.65 -19.50
CA ASP A 187 2.57 4.39 -18.82
C ASP A 187 3.64 3.50 -18.20
N LYS A 188 3.35 2.20 -18.02
CA LYS A 188 4.24 1.22 -17.38
C LYS A 188 4.61 1.57 -15.93
N ILE A 189 3.74 2.30 -15.28
CA ILE A 189 3.80 2.65 -13.86
C ILE A 189 2.56 2.10 -13.18
N HIS A 190 1.38 2.46 -13.70
CA HIS A 190 0.10 2.00 -13.20
C HIS A 190 -0.29 0.66 -13.83
N PHE A 191 -1.19 -0.03 -13.16
CA PHE A 191 -1.66 -1.35 -13.56
C PHE A 191 -3.05 -1.29 -14.19
N THR A 192 -3.36 -2.30 -15.00
CA THR A 192 -4.73 -2.54 -15.44
C THR A 192 -5.61 -2.93 -14.25
N ARG A 193 -6.90 -3.02 -14.48
CA ARG A 193 -7.83 -3.51 -13.46
C ARG A 193 -7.42 -4.88 -12.94
N GLU A 194 -7.10 -5.78 -13.86
CA GLU A 194 -6.68 -7.15 -13.56
C GLU A 194 -5.39 -7.16 -12.72
N GLY A 195 -4.42 -6.30 -13.08
CA GLY A 195 -3.18 -6.17 -12.33
C GLY A 195 -3.40 -5.70 -10.90
N TYR A 196 -4.22 -4.68 -10.69
CA TYR A 196 -4.56 -4.22 -9.34
C TYR A 196 -5.44 -5.22 -8.58
N THR A 197 -6.34 -5.93 -9.26
CA THR A 197 -7.13 -7.00 -8.63
C THR A 197 -6.21 -8.09 -8.10
N LEU A 198 -5.24 -8.54 -8.90
CA LEU A 198 -4.27 -9.53 -8.46
C LEU A 198 -3.45 -9.06 -7.25
N GLN A 199 -3.02 -7.78 -7.24
CA GLN A 199 -2.31 -7.22 -6.08
C GLN A 199 -3.16 -7.26 -4.81
N GLY A 200 -4.43 -6.91 -4.90
CA GLY A 200 -5.36 -6.96 -3.76
C GLY A 200 -5.57 -8.38 -3.23
N LEU A 201 -5.75 -9.35 -4.13
CA LEU A 201 -5.89 -10.76 -3.75
C LEU A 201 -4.62 -11.33 -3.09
N LEU A 202 -3.45 -11.00 -3.62
CA LEU A 202 -2.17 -11.44 -3.06
C LEU A 202 -1.91 -10.83 -1.67
N LEU A 203 -2.24 -9.55 -1.46
CA LEU A 203 -2.14 -8.93 -0.15
C LEU A 203 -3.11 -9.58 0.84
N HIS A 204 -4.34 -9.81 0.43
CA HIS A 204 -5.35 -10.49 1.26
C HIS A 204 -4.87 -11.89 1.68
N GLU A 205 -4.39 -12.71 0.74
CA GLU A 205 -3.86 -14.04 1.04
C GLU A 205 -2.72 -13.98 2.06
N ALA A 206 -1.78 -13.05 1.88
CA ALA A 206 -0.67 -12.86 2.82
C ALA A 206 -1.16 -12.43 4.21
N PHE A 207 -2.13 -11.52 4.26
CA PHE A 207 -2.72 -11.03 5.50
C PHE A 207 -3.44 -12.14 6.28
N ILE A 208 -4.31 -12.91 5.61
CA ILE A 208 -5.04 -14.02 6.23
C ILE A 208 -4.08 -15.12 6.69
N LYS A 209 -3.03 -15.41 5.93
CA LYS A 209 -2.00 -16.37 6.36
C LYS A 209 -1.30 -15.90 7.64
N ALA A 210 -0.94 -14.61 7.72
CA ALA A 210 -0.33 -14.05 8.92
C ALA A 210 -1.29 -14.07 10.11
N TYR A 211 -2.55 -13.72 9.89
CA TYR A 211 -3.61 -13.79 10.90
C TYR A 211 -3.80 -15.20 11.44
N ASN A 212 -3.94 -16.19 10.56
CA ASN A 212 -4.13 -17.58 10.96
C ASN A 212 -2.93 -18.13 11.75
N ASN A 213 -1.70 -17.77 11.35
CA ASN A 213 -0.51 -18.13 12.09
C ASN A 213 -0.50 -17.51 13.50
N TYR A 214 -0.89 -16.24 13.61
CA TYR A 214 -0.99 -15.56 14.90
C TYR A 214 -2.02 -16.23 15.81
N VAL A 215 -3.21 -16.54 15.28
CA VAL A 215 -4.28 -17.23 16.05
C VAL A 215 -3.79 -18.61 16.51
N ALA A 216 -3.17 -19.40 15.63
CA ALA A 216 -2.63 -20.71 15.98
C ALA A 216 -1.63 -20.65 17.15
N THR A 217 -0.73 -19.64 17.15
CA THR A 217 0.25 -19.48 18.25
C THR A 217 -0.36 -19.01 19.59
N ARG A 218 -1.64 -18.65 19.62
CA ARG A 218 -2.35 -18.22 20.85
C ARG A 218 -3.24 -19.30 21.42
N LEU A 219 -3.48 -20.39 20.67
CA LEU A 219 -4.31 -21.53 21.10
C LEU A 219 -3.48 -22.68 21.67
N ASP A 220 -2.15 -22.64 21.48
CA ASP A 220 -1.17 -23.54 22.11
C ASP A 220 -0.65 -22.94 23.43
#